data_da926bf16c6a33f61a29a1dd8550738a
#
_entry.id   da926bf16c6a33f61a29a1dd8550738a
#
_cell.length_a   1.000
_cell.length_b   1.000
_cell.length_c   1.000
_cell.angle_alpha   90.00
_cell.angle_beta   90.00
_cell.angle_gamma   90.00
#
_symmetry.space_group_name_H-M   'P 1'
#
loop_
_entity.id
_entity.type
_entity.pdbx_description
1 polymer ?
#
loop_
_entity_poly.entity_id
_entity_poly.type
_entity_poly.pdbx_seq_one_letter_code
_entity_poly.pdbx_strand_id
1 'polypeptide(L)'
;MEVVKVKKVLLVIDMQNVCVGEKHAAYFKYDNEILIQAVNKVIEANKDNPVIYIKNIMKKNLINKFAPFQAYEGTEEVELVSGLHIVSDYIFTKYEGNAFSNSKLNEFLKEHLVECVEVVGVDGGGCVALTALGATKEGYSVIVNEKAIGTMFIKNKEKYFKKLREADVKFI
;
A
#
# COMPACT_ATOMS: atom_id res chain seq x y z
N MET A 1 -21.29 1.95 -23.42
CA MET A 1 -20.45 2.69 -22.45
C MET A 1 -19.01 2.42 -22.83
N GLU A 2 -18.26 3.44 -23.21
CA GLU A 2 -16.84 3.28 -23.55
C GLU A 2 -16.07 3.00 -22.25
N VAL A 3 -15.38 1.86 -22.19
CA VAL A 3 -14.53 1.54 -21.03
C VAL A 3 -13.28 2.40 -21.13
N VAL A 4 -13.12 3.34 -20.22
CA VAL A 4 -11.91 4.18 -20.16
C VAL A 4 -10.74 3.27 -19.73
N LYS A 5 -9.82 3.03 -20.66
CA LYS A 5 -8.62 2.21 -20.40
C LYS A 5 -7.65 2.97 -19.51
N VAL A 6 -7.45 2.50 -18.30
CA VAL A 6 -6.50 3.06 -17.32
C VAL A 6 -5.17 2.31 -17.41
N LYS A 7 -4.16 2.93 -17.99
CA LYS A 7 -2.85 2.25 -18.16
C LYS A 7 -2.13 1.99 -16.84
N LYS A 8 -2.19 2.93 -15.90
CA LYS A 8 -1.48 2.85 -14.63
C LYS A 8 -2.37 3.28 -13.46
N VAL A 9 -2.20 2.64 -12.31
CA VAL A 9 -2.74 3.07 -11.03
C VAL A 9 -1.62 3.19 -10.00
N LEU A 10 -1.79 4.08 -9.01
CA LEU A 10 -0.96 4.16 -7.82
C LEU A 10 -1.67 3.48 -6.65
N LEU A 11 -1.04 2.52 -6.00
CA LEU A 11 -1.47 1.94 -4.73
C LEU A 11 -0.68 2.55 -3.57
N VAL A 12 -1.38 3.24 -2.69
CA VAL A 12 -0.83 3.82 -1.46
C VAL A 12 -1.15 2.86 -0.31
N ILE A 13 -0.13 2.18 0.21
CA ILE A 13 -0.28 1.04 1.10
C ILE A 13 -0.11 1.46 2.56
N ASP A 14 -1.14 1.22 3.38
CA ASP A 14 -1.14 1.27 4.85
C ASP A 14 -0.62 2.59 5.46
N MET A 15 -0.85 3.72 4.79
CA MET A 15 -0.53 5.05 5.30
C MET A 15 -1.58 5.48 6.35
N GLN A 16 -1.71 4.68 7.42
CA GLN A 16 -2.71 4.78 8.48
C GLN A 16 -2.13 5.36 9.76
N ASN A 17 -2.98 5.91 10.63
CA ASN A 17 -2.58 6.51 11.90
C ASN A 17 -1.78 5.55 12.78
N VAL A 18 -2.14 4.27 12.83
CA VAL A 18 -1.41 3.25 13.62
C VAL A 18 0.03 3.08 13.18
N CYS A 19 0.33 3.29 11.90
CA CYS A 19 1.66 3.09 11.32
C CYS A 19 2.49 4.38 11.29
N VAL A 20 1.89 5.48 10.86
CA VAL A 20 2.59 6.73 10.51
C VAL A 20 1.93 8.00 11.08
N GLY A 21 0.92 7.88 11.93
CA GLY A 21 0.30 9.01 12.60
C GLY A 21 1.14 9.56 13.75
N GLU A 22 0.78 10.73 14.29
CA GLU A 22 1.47 11.34 15.43
C GLU A 22 1.50 10.41 16.66
N LYS A 23 0.40 9.68 16.87
CA LYS A 23 0.24 8.71 17.96
C LYS A 23 0.36 7.26 17.47
N HIS A 24 1.22 7.03 16.46
CA HIS A 24 1.43 5.68 15.94
C HIS A 24 1.89 4.71 17.01
N ALA A 25 1.65 3.43 16.83
CA ALA A 25 2.10 2.41 17.77
C ALA A 25 3.63 2.42 17.86
N ALA A 26 4.16 2.30 19.09
CA ALA A 26 5.61 2.31 19.35
C ALA A 26 6.38 1.18 18.63
N TYR A 27 5.66 0.21 18.10
CA TYR A 27 6.17 -0.84 17.25
C TYR A 27 6.69 -0.31 15.91
N PHE A 28 6.02 0.68 15.31
CA PHE A 28 6.40 1.26 14.03
C PHE A 28 7.39 2.41 14.23
N LYS A 29 8.51 2.36 13.52
CA LYS A 29 9.64 3.30 13.67
C LYS A 29 10.02 3.90 12.33
N TYR A 30 9.04 4.52 11.68
CA TYR A 30 9.27 5.27 10.44
C TYR A 30 9.61 6.73 10.75
N ASP A 31 10.33 7.38 9.85
CA ASP A 31 10.37 8.84 9.81
C ASP A 31 9.09 9.34 9.13
N ASN A 32 8.07 9.59 9.96
CA ASN A 32 6.70 9.80 9.50
C ASN A 32 6.57 11.03 8.61
N GLU A 33 7.19 12.15 8.98
CA GLU A 33 7.07 13.39 8.21
C GLU A 33 7.73 13.27 6.84
N ILE A 34 8.95 12.75 6.78
CA ILE A 34 9.68 12.54 5.53
C ILE A 34 8.91 11.56 4.64
N LEU A 35 8.40 10.48 5.21
CA LEU A 35 7.67 9.47 4.46
C LEU A 35 6.35 10.00 3.89
N ILE A 36 5.54 10.71 4.71
CA ILE A 36 4.27 11.29 4.26
C ILE A 36 4.54 12.29 3.12
N GLN A 37 5.56 13.16 3.27
CA GLN A 37 5.94 14.10 2.22
C GLN A 37 6.39 13.39 0.93
N ALA A 38 7.15 12.30 1.05
CA ALA A 38 7.60 11.52 -0.11
C ALA A 38 6.42 10.84 -0.82
N VAL A 39 5.50 10.24 -0.08
CA VAL A 39 4.27 9.65 -0.62
C VAL A 39 3.40 10.70 -1.30
N ASN A 40 3.21 11.87 -0.68
CA ASN A 40 2.45 12.97 -1.25
C ASN A 40 3.03 13.46 -2.58
N LYS A 41 4.37 13.53 -2.71
CA LYS A 41 5.02 13.87 -4.00
C LYS A 41 4.70 12.86 -5.09
N VAL A 42 4.62 11.56 -4.75
CA VAL A 42 4.26 10.52 -5.71
C VAL A 42 2.77 10.60 -6.06
N ILE A 43 1.89 10.90 -5.11
CA ILE A 43 0.46 11.13 -5.35
C ILE A 43 0.28 12.27 -6.36
N GLU A 44 0.93 13.41 -6.14
CA GLU A 44 0.89 14.56 -7.05
C GLU A 44 1.43 14.23 -8.46
N ALA A 45 2.51 13.47 -8.54
CA ALA A 45 3.07 13.01 -9.82
C ALA A 45 2.13 12.03 -10.57
N ASN A 46 1.17 11.44 -9.86
CA ASN A 46 0.16 10.52 -10.40
C ASN A 46 -1.24 11.15 -10.55
N LYS A 47 -1.38 12.48 -10.51
CA LYS A 47 -2.68 13.17 -10.56
C LYS A 47 -3.56 12.80 -11.76
N ASP A 48 -2.96 12.38 -12.87
CA ASP A 48 -3.67 11.97 -14.09
C ASP A 48 -3.98 10.45 -14.12
N ASN A 49 -3.61 9.72 -13.06
CA ASN A 49 -3.89 8.29 -12.89
C ASN A 49 -4.75 8.08 -11.64
N PRO A 50 -5.55 7.02 -11.57
CA PRO A 50 -6.25 6.68 -10.34
C PRO A 50 -5.26 6.41 -9.21
N VAL A 51 -5.49 7.07 -8.08
CA VAL A 51 -4.78 6.81 -6.81
C VAL A 51 -5.72 5.99 -5.93
N ILE A 52 -5.25 4.85 -5.46
CA ILE A 52 -6.02 3.89 -4.66
C ILE A 52 -5.33 3.76 -3.30
N TYR A 53 -6.10 3.96 -2.24
CA TYR A 53 -5.62 3.84 -0.87
C TYR A 53 -5.99 2.47 -0.31
N ILE A 54 -5.01 1.78 0.26
CA ILE A 54 -5.19 0.48 0.87
C ILE A 54 -5.07 0.62 2.38
N LYS A 55 -6.08 0.16 3.11
CA LYS A 55 -6.10 0.12 4.58
C LYS A 55 -6.00 -1.33 5.05
N ASN A 56 -5.08 -1.59 5.96
CA ASN A 56 -4.99 -2.88 6.63
C ASN A 56 -5.86 -2.86 7.88
N ILE A 57 -6.75 -3.85 8.02
CA ILE A 57 -7.65 -3.99 9.16
C ILE A 57 -7.40 -5.34 9.82
N MET A 58 -7.29 -5.34 11.14
CA MET A 58 -7.15 -6.57 11.92
C MET A 58 -8.50 -7.16 12.25
N LYS A 59 -8.66 -8.46 12.06
CA LYS A 59 -9.86 -9.18 12.55
C LYS A 59 -9.85 -9.22 14.07
N LYS A 60 -10.99 -8.95 14.69
CA LYS A 60 -11.17 -9.11 16.15
C LYS A 60 -11.17 -10.60 16.51
N ASN A 61 -10.01 -11.11 16.91
CA ASN A 61 -9.85 -12.47 17.41
C ASN A 61 -8.85 -12.51 18.57
N LEU A 62 -8.74 -13.69 19.23
CA LEU A 62 -7.89 -13.84 20.41
C LEU A 62 -6.41 -13.60 20.10
N ILE A 63 -5.94 -13.98 18.91
CA ILE A 63 -4.55 -13.84 18.49
C ILE A 63 -4.21 -12.36 18.32
N ASN A 64 -5.05 -11.61 17.60
CA ASN A 64 -4.83 -10.20 17.33
C ASN A 64 -4.96 -9.31 18.57
N LYS A 65 -5.67 -9.79 19.62
CA LYS A 65 -5.75 -9.09 20.91
C LYS A 65 -4.38 -8.93 21.58
N PHE A 66 -3.45 -9.83 21.34
CA PHE A 66 -2.07 -9.80 21.88
C PHE A 66 -1.03 -9.28 20.88
N ALA A 67 -1.47 -8.78 19.72
CA ALA A 67 -0.56 -8.15 18.77
C ALA A 67 0.07 -6.87 19.37
N PRO A 68 1.28 -6.50 18.93
CA PRO A 68 2.00 -5.31 19.43
C PRO A 68 1.30 -3.99 19.09
N PHE A 69 0.29 -4.03 18.24
CA PHE A 69 -0.57 -2.90 17.88
C PHE A 69 -1.98 -3.38 17.58
N GLN A 70 -2.94 -2.45 17.61
CA GLN A 70 -4.34 -2.72 17.30
C GLN A 70 -4.77 -1.85 16.13
N ALA A 71 -5.46 -2.44 15.15
CA ALA A 71 -5.95 -1.77 13.96
C ALA A 71 -7.32 -2.35 13.59
N TYR A 72 -8.33 -2.06 14.41
CA TYR A 72 -9.68 -2.59 14.23
C TYR A 72 -10.56 -1.63 13.45
N GLU A 73 -11.48 -2.19 12.67
CA GLU A 73 -12.46 -1.42 11.92
C GLU A 73 -13.26 -0.46 12.84
N GLY A 74 -13.43 0.79 12.39
CA GLY A 74 -14.16 1.83 13.11
C GLY A 74 -13.35 2.53 14.19
N THR A 75 -12.04 2.33 14.26
CA THR A 75 -11.14 3.03 15.18
C THR A 75 -10.27 4.05 14.44
N GLU A 76 -9.76 5.05 15.17
CA GLU A 76 -8.90 6.11 14.61
C GLU A 76 -7.58 5.52 14.04
N GLU A 77 -7.11 4.43 14.61
CA GLU A 77 -5.86 3.76 14.23
C GLU A 77 -5.86 3.29 12.78
N VAL A 78 -7.02 2.90 12.23
CA VAL A 78 -7.14 2.42 10.85
C VAL A 78 -7.41 3.53 9.84
N GLU A 79 -7.68 4.75 10.28
CA GLU A 79 -7.90 5.84 9.35
C GLU A 79 -6.59 6.29 8.69
N LEU A 80 -6.69 6.81 7.47
CA LEU A 80 -5.55 7.37 6.75
C LEU A 80 -5.02 8.58 7.51
N VAL A 81 -3.69 8.71 7.57
CA VAL A 81 -3.04 9.79 8.32
C VAL A 81 -3.43 11.17 7.77
N SER A 82 -3.69 12.12 8.66
CA SER A 82 -4.22 13.44 8.31
C SER A 82 -3.34 14.27 7.36
N GLY A 83 -2.03 14.05 7.35
CA GLY A 83 -1.09 14.71 6.45
C GLY A 83 -1.01 14.11 5.04
N LEU A 84 -1.71 13.00 4.78
CA LEU A 84 -1.72 12.35 3.47
C LEU A 84 -2.65 13.09 2.50
N HIS A 85 -2.20 13.33 1.27
CA HIS A 85 -3.06 13.88 0.22
C HIS A 85 -4.08 12.81 -0.23
N ILE A 86 -5.37 13.09 -0.05
CA ILE A 86 -6.47 12.25 -0.49
C ILE A 86 -7.07 12.89 -1.73
N VAL A 87 -6.81 12.30 -2.89
CA VAL A 87 -7.21 12.82 -4.21
C VAL A 87 -8.28 11.99 -4.91
N SER A 88 -8.73 10.91 -4.26
CA SER A 88 -9.81 10.04 -4.74
C SER A 88 -10.53 9.34 -3.59
N ASP A 89 -11.72 8.82 -3.86
CA ASP A 89 -12.51 8.01 -2.93
C ASP A 89 -12.25 6.51 -3.08
N TYR A 90 -11.24 6.10 -3.86
CA TYR A 90 -10.90 4.70 -4.05
C TYR A 90 -10.12 4.17 -2.84
N ILE A 91 -10.87 3.68 -1.85
CA ILE A 91 -10.31 3.11 -0.62
C ILE A 91 -10.73 1.65 -0.52
N PHE A 92 -9.75 0.75 -0.45
CA PHE A 92 -9.98 -0.68 -0.26
C PHE A 92 -9.32 -1.16 1.02
N THR A 93 -9.95 -2.13 1.67
CA THR A 93 -9.44 -2.73 2.91
C THR A 93 -8.85 -4.11 2.62
N LYS A 94 -7.87 -4.52 3.41
CA LYS A 94 -7.32 -5.87 3.42
C LYS A 94 -7.15 -6.36 4.85
N TYR A 95 -7.14 -7.68 5.01
CA TYR A 95 -6.90 -8.36 6.29
C TYR A 95 -5.58 -9.14 6.30
N GLU A 96 -4.83 -9.06 5.22
CA GLU A 96 -3.56 -9.74 4.98
C GLU A 96 -2.53 -8.77 4.42
N GLY A 97 -1.27 -9.18 4.37
CA GLY A 97 -0.20 -8.32 3.85
C GLY A 97 -0.34 -7.94 2.37
N ASN A 98 -0.92 -8.83 1.56
CA ASN A 98 -1.12 -8.61 0.13
C ASN A 98 -2.48 -7.94 -0.14
N ALA A 99 -2.49 -6.77 -0.80
CA ALA A 99 -3.73 -6.08 -1.16
C ALA A 99 -4.59 -6.87 -2.17
N PHE A 100 -3.97 -7.70 -2.99
CA PHE A 100 -4.68 -8.57 -3.95
C PHE A 100 -5.46 -9.72 -3.30
N SER A 101 -5.41 -9.88 -1.97
CA SER A 101 -6.35 -10.70 -1.22
C SER A 101 -7.78 -10.12 -1.20
N ASN A 102 -7.96 -8.85 -1.54
CA ASN A 102 -9.26 -8.21 -1.68
C ASN A 102 -9.80 -8.38 -3.12
N SER A 103 -10.87 -9.17 -3.28
CA SER A 103 -11.49 -9.44 -4.58
C SER A 103 -12.06 -8.18 -5.25
N LYS A 104 -12.58 -7.21 -4.48
CA LYS A 104 -13.11 -5.95 -5.02
C LYS A 104 -12.02 -5.07 -5.63
N LEU A 105 -10.81 -5.09 -5.08
CA LEU A 105 -9.66 -4.42 -5.70
C LEU A 105 -9.33 -5.09 -7.04
N ASN A 106 -9.30 -6.42 -7.08
CA ASN A 106 -9.01 -7.18 -8.29
C ASN A 106 -10.05 -6.93 -9.38
N GLU A 107 -11.33 -6.92 -9.02
CA GLU A 107 -12.44 -6.59 -9.91
C GLU A 107 -12.30 -5.17 -10.47
N PHE A 108 -12.07 -4.18 -9.59
CA PHE A 108 -11.87 -2.79 -9.98
C PHE A 108 -10.74 -2.64 -11.01
N LEU A 109 -9.57 -3.25 -10.76
CA LEU A 109 -8.43 -3.15 -11.66
C LEU A 109 -8.71 -3.81 -13.03
N LYS A 110 -9.41 -4.93 -13.06
CA LYS A 110 -9.80 -5.64 -14.28
C LYS A 110 -10.84 -4.86 -15.08
N GLU A 111 -11.88 -4.33 -14.44
CA GLU A 111 -12.92 -3.53 -15.07
C GLU A 111 -12.36 -2.26 -15.72
N HIS A 112 -11.34 -1.65 -15.12
CA HIS A 112 -10.67 -0.46 -15.64
C HIS A 112 -9.52 -0.79 -16.60
N LEU A 113 -9.32 -2.07 -16.97
CA LEU A 113 -8.28 -2.53 -17.88
C LEU A 113 -6.88 -2.01 -17.50
N VAL A 114 -6.58 -2.03 -16.21
CA VAL A 114 -5.27 -1.61 -15.67
C VAL A 114 -4.17 -2.52 -16.19
N GLU A 115 -3.07 -1.93 -16.62
CA GLU A 115 -1.89 -2.66 -17.15
C GLU A 115 -0.70 -2.57 -16.19
N CYS A 116 -0.62 -1.48 -15.41
CA CYS A 116 0.53 -1.19 -14.55
C CYS A 116 0.09 -0.74 -13.16
N VAL A 117 0.79 -1.25 -12.14
CA VAL A 117 0.58 -0.89 -10.73
C VAL A 117 1.87 -0.30 -10.17
N GLU A 118 1.82 0.96 -9.71
CA GLU A 118 2.88 1.57 -8.93
C GLU A 118 2.55 1.45 -7.44
N VAL A 119 3.52 1.10 -6.58
CA VAL A 119 3.31 0.89 -5.15
C VAL A 119 4.20 1.80 -4.31
N VAL A 120 3.61 2.40 -3.27
CA VAL A 120 4.26 3.24 -2.24
C VAL A 120 3.67 2.95 -0.86
N GLY A 121 4.25 3.47 0.20
CA GLY A 121 3.73 3.39 1.57
C GLY A 121 4.54 2.46 2.47
N VAL A 122 3.88 1.70 3.35
CA VAL A 122 4.53 0.83 4.35
C VAL A 122 3.99 -0.60 4.36
N ASP A 123 4.74 -1.59 4.73
CA ASP A 123 6.18 -1.69 4.96
C ASP A 123 6.87 -2.30 3.74
N GLY A 124 8.09 -1.82 3.41
CA GLY A 124 8.86 -2.33 2.27
C GLY A 124 9.31 -3.79 2.42
N GLY A 125 9.38 -4.32 3.65
CA GLY A 125 9.61 -5.73 3.94
C GLY A 125 8.32 -6.49 4.33
N GLY A 126 7.15 -5.88 4.11
CA GLY A 126 5.84 -6.40 4.45
C GLY A 126 4.81 -6.11 3.36
N CYS A 127 3.79 -5.32 3.71
CA CYS A 127 2.61 -5.11 2.88
C CYS A 127 2.92 -4.55 1.48
N VAL A 128 3.89 -3.63 1.35
CA VAL A 128 4.30 -3.10 0.04
C VAL A 128 4.90 -4.20 -0.84
N ALA A 129 5.88 -4.93 -0.32
CA ALA A 129 6.54 -6.00 -1.09
C ALA A 129 5.58 -7.14 -1.42
N LEU A 130 4.72 -7.55 -0.48
CA LEU A 130 3.74 -8.61 -0.69
C LEU A 130 2.68 -8.20 -1.71
N THR A 131 2.26 -6.93 -1.70
CA THR A 131 1.33 -6.39 -2.71
C THR A 131 2.00 -6.32 -4.09
N ALA A 132 3.25 -5.87 -4.18
CA ALA A 132 4.00 -5.89 -5.44
C ALA A 132 4.15 -7.30 -6.02
N LEU A 133 4.49 -8.30 -5.18
CA LEU A 133 4.53 -9.71 -5.58
C LEU A 133 3.14 -10.24 -5.97
N GLY A 134 2.08 -9.80 -5.31
CA GLY A 134 0.70 -10.11 -5.67
C GLY A 134 0.35 -9.58 -7.06
N ALA A 135 0.69 -8.31 -7.32
CA ALA A 135 0.47 -7.67 -8.62
C ALA A 135 1.19 -8.42 -9.77
N THR A 136 2.45 -8.84 -9.57
CA THR A 136 3.17 -9.62 -10.58
C THR A 136 2.51 -10.96 -10.86
N LYS A 137 1.98 -11.64 -9.84
CA LYS A 137 1.24 -12.90 -9.99
C LYS A 137 -0.08 -12.74 -10.75
N GLU A 138 -0.74 -11.60 -10.59
CA GLU A 138 -1.96 -11.25 -11.33
C GLU A 138 -1.66 -10.78 -12.78
N GLY A 139 -0.38 -10.68 -13.16
CA GLY A 139 0.04 -10.34 -14.53
C GLY A 139 0.18 -8.84 -14.81
N TYR A 140 0.15 -7.99 -13.78
CA TYR A 140 0.41 -6.54 -13.93
C TYR A 140 1.90 -6.25 -14.10
N SER A 141 2.22 -5.25 -14.93
CA SER A 141 3.51 -4.56 -14.83
C SER A 141 3.58 -3.82 -13.49
N VAL A 142 4.72 -3.90 -12.80
CA VAL A 142 4.84 -3.33 -11.46
C VAL A 142 5.97 -2.33 -11.38
N ILE A 143 5.71 -1.21 -10.72
CA ILE A 143 6.69 -0.19 -10.36
C ILE A 143 6.76 -0.11 -8.83
N VAL A 144 7.94 -0.28 -8.27
CA VAL A 144 8.24 -0.06 -6.85
C VAL A 144 8.96 1.29 -6.73
N ASN A 145 8.31 2.28 -6.14
CA ASN A 145 8.89 3.60 -5.94
C ASN A 145 9.58 3.66 -4.57
N GLU A 146 10.88 3.31 -4.54
CA GLU A 146 11.64 3.14 -3.29
C GLU A 146 11.75 4.42 -2.47
N LYS A 147 11.67 5.59 -3.11
CA LYS A 147 11.77 6.90 -2.44
C LYS A 147 10.59 7.22 -1.53
N ALA A 148 9.47 6.54 -1.75
CA ALA A 148 8.22 6.73 -1.00
C ALA A 148 7.79 5.44 -0.27
N ILE A 149 8.76 4.65 0.19
CA ILE A 149 8.53 3.42 0.95
C ILE A 149 9.23 3.48 2.29
N GLY A 150 8.44 3.45 3.36
CA GLY A 150 8.94 3.22 4.72
C GLY A 150 9.28 1.74 4.90
N THR A 151 10.43 1.46 5.52
CA THR A 151 10.88 0.08 5.75
C THR A 151 11.35 -0.09 7.18
N MET A 152 10.72 -1.01 7.88
CA MET A 152 11.13 -1.46 9.21
C MET A 152 11.75 -2.88 9.15
N PHE A 153 11.20 -3.76 8.31
CA PHE A 153 11.66 -5.13 8.15
C PHE A 153 12.72 -5.27 7.05
N ILE A 154 13.92 -4.73 7.29
CA ILE A 154 15.02 -4.62 6.30
C ILE A 154 15.37 -5.97 5.66
N LYS A 155 15.58 -7.04 6.48
CA LYS A 155 15.93 -8.38 5.96
C LYS A 155 14.85 -8.96 5.06
N ASN A 156 13.58 -8.72 5.39
CA ASN A 156 12.48 -9.16 4.56
C ASN A 156 12.42 -8.34 3.27
N LYS A 157 12.65 -7.01 3.34
CA LYS A 157 12.74 -6.15 2.15
C LYS A 157 13.78 -6.70 1.18
N GLU A 158 15.00 -6.96 1.63
CA GLU A 158 16.08 -7.51 0.79
C GLU A 158 15.64 -8.81 0.09
N LYS A 159 15.04 -9.74 0.85
CA LYS A 159 14.54 -11.02 0.32
C LYS A 159 13.45 -10.82 -0.73
N TYR A 160 12.45 -9.98 -0.46
CA TYR A 160 11.32 -9.77 -1.37
C TYR A 160 11.71 -8.93 -2.58
N PHE A 161 12.53 -7.90 -2.39
CA PHE A 161 12.99 -7.05 -3.50
C PHE A 161 13.90 -7.82 -4.47
N LYS A 162 14.69 -8.79 -3.98
CA LYS A 162 15.40 -9.73 -4.86
C LYS A 162 14.43 -10.47 -5.77
N LYS A 163 13.35 -11.05 -5.22
CA LYS A 163 12.32 -11.74 -6.01
C LYS A 163 11.62 -10.82 -7.01
N LEU A 164 11.35 -9.57 -6.62
CA LEU A 164 10.73 -8.59 -7.50
C LEU A 164 11.66 -8.22 -8.67
N ARG A 165 12.97 -8.08 -8.42
CA ARG A 165 13.96 -7.88 -9.50
C ARG A 165 14.06 -9.07 -10.45
N GLU A 166 13.98 -10.29 -9.92
CA GLU A 166 13.93 -11.53 -10.72
C GLU A 166 12.64 -11.64 -11.56
N ALA A 167 11.59 -10.92 -11.19
CA ALA A 167 10.30 -10.82 -11.91
C ALA A 167 10.19 -9.56 -12.80
N ASP A 168 11.31 -8.93 -13.16
CA ASP A 168 11.40 -7.74 -14.02
C ASP A 168 10.59 -6.52 -13.51
N VAL A 169 10.38 -6.42 -12.20
CA VAL A 169 9.74 -5.26 -11.60
C VAL A 169 10.65 -4.04 -11.70
N LYS A 170 10.06 -2.92 -12.13
CA LYS A 170 10.79 -1.65 -12.23
C LYS A 170 10.91 -0.98 -10.85
N PHE A 171 12.11 -0.59 -10.48
CA PHE A 171 12.41 0.22 -9.28
C PHE A 171 12.78 1.65 -9.66
N ILE A 172 12.22 2.66 -8.95
CA ILE A 172 12.49 4.09 -9.18
C ILE A 172 12.70 4.86 -7.87
#